data_8082346e130c510b73525eb9e5404be4
#
_entry.id   8082346e130c510b73525eb9e5404be4
#
_cell.length_a   1.000
_cell.length_b   1.000
_cell.length_c   1.000
_cell.angle_alpha   90.00
_cell.angle_beta   90.00
_cell.angle_gamma   90.00
#
_symmetry.space_group_name_H-M   'P 1'
#
loop_
_entity.id
_entity.type
_entity.pdbx_description
1 polymer ?
#
loop_
_entity_poly.entity_id
_entity_poly.type
_entity_poly.pdbx_seq_one_letter_code
_entity_poly.pdbx_strand_id
1 'polypeptide(L)'
;MALFTREEALEYHRSPRHGKTEVVLTKRCESQKDLSLAYSPGVAEACKAIAEEQALVSEYTGRANLVAVISDGTAVLGLGNIGPYAAKPVMEGKGVLFKNFADVDVFDLCLKTGSTEEFIAAVKTMEPTFGGINLEDIKAPECFIIEETLKKEMGIPVFHDDQHGTAIISGAALLNACELTGRKIEDVTVVVVGAGAAGMACARFYCALGVKRGNIRMFDSKGLIHKKRSNLAEYKLEFAQEEDLGSLADCMKGTDLFLGLSTKNLVSQDMVRSMADKPVLFAMANPDPEISYEDAKAARPDCIMGTGRSDYPNQINNVSGFPYIFRCALDVEATEINEAMKIAAAEALAALAKEPVPAEVCSAYNVDSLEYGFDYIIPKPLDPRILTCITPAVAKAAMDTGVARKRIEDLDGYARELERRVKASHDRIRPFVASYE
;
A
#
# COMPACT_ATOMS: atom_id res chain seq x y z
N MET A 1 -18.79 -9.30 -15.23
CA MET A 1 -18.08 -10.49 -15.78
C MET A 1 -16.66 -10.45 -15.27
N ALA A 2 -16.02 -11.58 -14.90
CA ALA A 2 -14.60 -11.57 -14.59
C ALA A 2 -13.81 -11.12 -15.82
N LEU A 3 -12.77 -10.29 -15.62
CA LEU A 3 -11.92 -9.77 -16.69
C LEU A 3 -11.00 -10.85 -17.30
N PHE A 4 -10.88 -12.00 -16.65
CA PHE A 4 -10.00 -13.11 -17.08
C PHE A 4 -10.53 -14.45 -16.57
N THR A 5 -10.09 -15.53 -17.22
CA THR A 5 -10.32 -16.92 -16.80
C THR A 5 -9.19 -17.44 -15.91
N ARG A 6 -9.41 -18.57 -15.24
CA ARG A 6 -8.33 -19.24 -14.46
C ARG A 6 -7.16 -19.64 -15.35
N GLU A 7 -7.45 -20.12 -16.55
CA GLU A 7 -6.47 -20.55 -17.53
C GLU A 7 -5.61 -19.40 -18.00
N GLU A 8 -6.20 -18.25 -18.34
CA GLU A 8 -5.48 -17.01 -18.68
C GLU A 8 -4.58 -16.53 -17.54
N ALA A 9 -5.06 -16.58 -16.29
CA ALA A 9 -4.25 -16.21 -15.14
C ALA A 9 -3.03 -17.12 -14.95
N LEU A 10 -3.19 -18.45 -15.14
CA LEU A 10 -2.09 -19.40 -15.03
C LEU A 10 -1.10 -19.25 -16.18
N GLU A 11 -1.60 -19.02 -17.41
CA GLU A 11 -0.77 -18.80 -18.58
C GLU A 11 0.06 -17.53 -18.46
N TYR A 12 -0.50 -16.44 -17.94
CA TYR A 12 0.23 -15.20 -17.66
C TYR A 12 1.46 -15.41 -16.77
N HIS A 13 1.41 -16.37 -15.81
CA HIS A 13 2.55 -16.68 -14.95
C HIS A 13 3.56 -17.67 -15.55
N ARG A 14 3.15 -18.39 -16.61
CA ARG A 14 3.96 -19.43 -17.24
C ARG A 14 4.66 -18.95 -18.50
N SER A 15 3.97 -18.18 -19.33
CA SER A 15 4.41 -17.82 -20.68
C SER A 15 4.60 -16.32 -20.84
N PRO A 16 5.49 -15.93 -21.75
CA PRO A 16 6.43 -16.75 -22.51
C PRO A 16 7.63 -17.22 -21.67
N ARG A 17 7.82 -16.67 -20.50
CA ARG A 17 8.84 -17.02 -19.51
C ARG A 17 8.21 -17.22 -18.14
N HIS A 18 8.74 -18.15 -17.34
CA HIS A 18 8.24 -18.39 -15.99
C HIS A 18 8.50 -17.19 -15.06
N GLY A 19 7.49 -16.78 -14.29
CA GLY A 19 7.55 -15.63 -13.39
C GLY A 19 7.32 -14.30 -14.12
N LYS A 20 7.42 -13.20 -13.37
CA LYS A 20 7.10 -11.83 -13.85
C LYS A 20 8.29 -10.89 -13.86
N THR A 21 9.40 -11.31 -13.28
CA THR A 21 10.60 -10.47 -13.10
C THR A 21 11.86 -11.23 -13.48
N GLU A 22 12.87 -10.52 -13.93
CA GLU A 22 14.22 -11.03 -14.10
C GLU A 22 15.25 -9.98 -13.74
N VAL A 23 16.48 -10.40 -13.48
CA VAL A 23 17.61 -9.53 -13.20
C VAL A 23 18.38 -9.26 -14.49
N VAL A 24 18.56 -7.99 -14.84
CA VAL A 24 19.28 -7.56 -16.04
C VAL A 24 20.48 -6.68 -15.68
N LEU A 25 21.50 -6.69 -16.53
CA LEU A 25 22.69 -5.87 -16.33
C LEU A 25 22.42 -4.40 -16.65
N THR A 26 23.00 -3.49 -15.86
CA THR A 26 22.98 -2.03 -16.11
C THR A 26 24.31 -1.52 -16.67
N LYS A 27 25.34 -2.36 -16.73
CA LYS A 27 26.67 -2.05 -17.23
C LYS A 27 27.08 -3.04 -18.30
N ARG A 28 27.79 -2.52 -19.30
CA ARG A 28 28.36 -3.35 -20.36
C ARG A 28 29.54 -4.17 -19.84
N CYS A 29 29.74 -5.39 -20.35
CA CYS A 29 30.87 -6.25 -20.03
C CYS A 29 31.30 -7.01 -21.31
N GLU A 30 31.87 -6.26 -22.29
CA GLU A 30 32.19 -6.76 -23.63
C GLU A 30 33.70 -6.64 -23.96
N SER A 31 34.47 -6.00 -23.08
CA SER A 31 35.90 -5.81 -23.23
C SER A 31 36.68 -6.21 -21.99
N GLN A 32 38.00 -6.43 -22.13
CA GLN A 32 38.90 -6.69 -21.01
C GLN A 32 38.85 -5.53 -20.00
N LYS A 33 38.72 -4.30 -20.47
CA LYS A 33 38.57 -3.13 -19.60
C LYS A 33 37.26 -3.19 -18.82
N ASP A 34 36.13 -3.51 -19.48
CA ASP A 34 34.84 -3.63 -18.82
C ASP A 34 34.88 -4.70 -17.73
N LEU A 35 35.47 -5.87 -18.03
CA LEU A 35 35.61 -6.95 -17.07
C LEU A 35 36.47 -6.53 -15.86
N SER A 36 37.59 -5.80 -16.10
CA SER A 36 38.44 -5.29 -15.05
C SER A 36 37.73 -4.25 -14.17
N LEU A 37 36.88 -3.43 -14.71
CA LEU A 37 36.05 -2.47 -13.96
C LEU A 37 34.90 -3.14 -13.21
N ALA A 38 34.22 -4.12 -13.85
CA ALA A 38 33.08 -4.80 -13.27
C ALA A 38 33.44 -5.73 -12.11
N TYR A 39 34.65 -6.31 -12.14
CA TYR A 39 35.09 -7.27 -11.14
C TYR A 39 36.54 -6.98 -10.66
N SER A 40 37.52 -7.77 -11.05
CA SER A 40 38.91 -7.63 -10.53
C SER A 40 39.80 -7.02 -11.60
N PRO A 41 40.63 -6.00 -11.26
CA PRO A 41 40.86 -5.38 -9.94
C PRO A 41 40.02 -4.16 -9.62
N GLY A 42 39.30 -3.59 -10.58
CA GLY A 42 38.65 -2.27 -10.47
C GLY A 42 37.58 -2.18 -9.38
N VAL A 43 36.84 -3.27 -9.09
CA VAL A 43 35.81 -3.30 -8.03
C VAL A 43 36.41 -2.97 -6.63
N ALA A 44 37.69 -3.21 -6.43
CA ALA A 44 38.37 -2.93 -5.16
C ALA A 44 38.32 -1.44 -4.79
N GLU A 45 38.30 -0.55 -5.77
CA GLU A 45 38.27 0.90 -5.49
C GLU A 45 36.91 1.33 -4.90
N ALA A 46 35.79 0.78 -5.42
CA ALA A 46 34.47 1.00 -4.81
C ALA A 46 34.39 0.40 -3.39
N CYS A 47 34.96 -0.80 -3.19
CA CYS A 47 35.00 -1.43 -1.86
C CYS A 47 35.79 -0.58 -0.85
N LYS A 48 36.96 -0.02 -1.24
CA LYS A 48 37.74 0.86 -0.37
C LYS A 48 36.97 2.13 0.00
N ALA A 49 36.37 2.80 -1.01
CA ALA A 49 35.59 4.00 -0.77
C ALA A 49 34.43 3.76 0.22
N ILE A 50 33.69 2.67 0.06
CA ILE A 50 32.61 2.29 0.97
C ILE A 50 33.14 1.93 2.36
N ALA A 51 34.30 1.28 2.45
CA ALA A 51 34.92 0.95 3.74
C ALA A 51 35.39 2.20 4.50
N GLU A 52 35.84 3.23 3.80
CA GLU A 52 36.22 4.52 4.37
C GLU A 52 34.98 5.36 4.75
N GLU A 53 33.93 5.36 3.92
CA GLU A 53 32.68 6.08 4.15
C GLU A 53 31.47 5.22 3.76
N GLN A 54 30.82 4.60 4.75
CA GLN A 54 29.75 3.62 4.55
C GLN A 54 28.55 4.19 3.74
N ALA A 55 28.28 5.49 3.83
CA ALA A 55 27.17 6.13 3.09
C ALA A 55 27.32 5.99 1.57
N LEU A 56 28.56 5.86 1.05
CA LEU A 56 28.84 5.68 -0.38
C LEU A 56 28.33 4.34 -0.94
N VAL A 57 27.85 3.42 -0.10
CA VAL A 57 27.19 2.20 -0.58
C VAL A 57 25.98 2.52 -1.45
N SER A 58 25.27 3.59 -1.17
CA SER A 58 24.13 4.06 -1.96
C SER A 58 24.55 4.66 -3.32
N GLU A 59 25.78 5.16 -3.44
CA GLU A 59 26.31 5.73 -4.69
C GLU A 59 26.90 4.65 -5.61
N TYR A 60 27.65 3.69 -5.03
CA TYR A 60 28.42 2.73 -5.81
C TYR A 60 27.73 1.38 -6.01
N THR A 61 26.54 1.17 -5.44
CA THR A 61 25.78 -0.08 -5.60
C THR A 61 24.33 0.16 -5.98
N GLY A 62 23.60 -0.90 -6.34
CA GLY A 62 22.17 -0.85 -6.60
C GLY A 62 21.28 -0.61 -5.37
N ARG A 63 21.88 -0.57 -4.16
CA ARG A 63 21.16 -0.46 -2.88
C ARG A 63 20.22 0.74 -2.82
N ALA A 64 20.65 1.88 -3.36
CA ALA A 64 19.84 3.12 -3.37
C ALA A 64 18.50 3.00 -4.08
N ASN A 65 18.33 2.00 -4.97
CA ASN A 65 17.09 1.79 -5.72
C ASN A 65 16.44 0.43 -5.44
N LEU A 66 16.88 -0.30 -4.43
CA LEU A 66 16.48 -1.68 -4.21
C LEU A 66 15.68 -1.84 -2.92
N VAL A 67 14.46 -2.35 -3.03
CA VAL A 67 13.57 -2.70 -1.92
C VAL A 67 13.46 -4.22 -1.81
N ALA A 68 13.51 -4.76 -0.58
CA ALA A 68 13.08 -6.13 -0.35
C ALA A 68 11.57 -6.16 -0.09
N VAL A 69 10.84 -6.99 -0.84
CA VAL A 69 9.46 -7.36 -0.52
C VAL A 69 9.50 -8.70 0.20
N ILE A 70 9.14 -8.72 1.47
CA ILE A 70 9.36 -9.89 2.34
C ILE A 70 8.04 -10.41 2.90
N SER A 71 7.82 -11.73 2.77
CA SER A 71 6.63 -12.42 3.25
C SER A 71 6.99 -13.80 3.86
N ASP A 72 6.18 -14.24 4.82
CA ASP A 72 6.15 -15.64 5.27
C ASP A 72 4.94 -16.42 4.71
N GLY A 73 4.06 -15.73 3.98
CA GLY A 73 2.88 -16.31 3.36
C GLY A 73 1.77 -16.71 4.33
N THR A 74 1.71 -16.09 5.52
CA THR A 74 0.73 -16.44 6.57
C THR A 74 -0.62 -15.75 6.43
N ALA A 75 -0.74 -14.71 5.57
CA ALA A 75 -1.99 -13.97 5.35
C ALA A 75 -2.16 -13.51 3.89
N VAL A 76 -1.99 -14.44 2.95
CA VAL A 76 -1.97 -14.13 1.51
C VAL A 76 -3.37 -13.84 0.98
N LEU A 77 -3.66 -12.59 0.61
CA LEU A 77 -4.95 -12.16 0.05
C LEU A 77 -6.14 -12.71 0.87
N GLY A 78 -7.21 -13.16 0.21
CA GLY A 78 -8.32 -13.88 0.84
C GLY A 78 -8.07 -15.38 1.10
N LEU A 79 -6.87 -15.90 0.80
CA LEU A 79 -6.53 -17.32 0.89
C LEU A 79 -5.99 -17.73 2.27
N GLY A 80 -5.59 -16.74 3.10
CA GLY A 80 -5.04 -16.99 4.42
C GLY A 80 -3.62 -17.57 4.40
N ASN A 81 -3.32 -18.49 5.32
CA ASN A 81 -2.00 -19.10 5.45
C ASN A 81 -1.80 -20.21 4.40
N ILE A 82 -1.15 -19.86 3.29
CA ILE A 82 -0.79 -20.81 2.22
C ILE A 82 0.72 -21.04 2.13
N GLY A 83 1.49 -20.40 3.01
CA GLY A 83 2.93 -20.56 3.15
C GLY A 83 3.76 -19.83 2.11
N PRO A 84 5.10 -19.77 2.32
CA PRO A 84 5.99 -18.90 1.56
C PRO A 84 6.12 -19.29 0.08
N TYR A 85 6.04 -20.56 -0.29
CA TYR A 85 6.13 -20.97 -1.70
C TYR A 85 4.92 -20.50 -2.51
N ALA A 86 3.71 -20.59 -1.96
CA ALA A 86 2.49 -20.19 -2.65
C ALA A 86 2.29 -18.66 -2.62
N ALA A 87 2.95 -17.93 -1.72
CA ALA A 87 2.97 -16.47 -1.69
C ALA A 87 3.85 -15.86 -2.81
N LYS A 88 4.82 -16.61 -3.35
CA LYS A 88 5.79 -16.11 -4.34
C LYS A 88 5.17 -15.36 -5.52
N PRO A 89 4.09 -15.82 -6.18
CA PRO A 89 3.48 -15.08 -7.28
C PRO A 89 2.95 -13.69 -6.89
N VAL A 90 2.47 -13.52 -5.65
CA VAL A 90 2.01 -12.22 -5.14
C VAL A 90 3.20 -11.28 -4.95
N MET A 91 4.29 -11.78 -4.37
CA MET A 91 5.52 -10.99 -4.13
C MET A 91 6.19 -10.54 -5.44
N GLU A 92 6.21 -11.39 -6.47
CA GLU A 92 6.62 -10.99 -7.82
C GLU A 92 5.69 -9.90 -8.40
N GLY A 93 4.38 -10.05 -8.20
CA GLY A 93 3.41 -9.03 -8.60
C GLY A 93 3.68 -7.69 -7.91
N LYS A 94 4.00 -7.69 -6.62
CA LYS A 94 4.40 -6.49 -5.91
C LYS A 94 5.64 -5.85 -6.54
N GLY A 95 6.64 -6.63 -6.92
CA GLY A 95 7.83 -6.17 -7.65
C GLY A 95 7.50 -5.50 -8.99
N VAL A 96 6.56 -6.07 -9.77
CA VAL A 96 6.07 -5.46 -11.00
C VAL A 96 5.47 -4.08 -10.74
N LEU A 97 4.65 -3.93 -9.69
CA LEU A 97 4.02 -2.65 -9.36
C LEU A 97 5.06 -1.59 -8.93
N PHE A 98 6.02 -1.95 -8.09
CA PHE A 98 7.14 -1.07 -7.72
C PHE A 98 7.91 -0.56 -8.93
N LYS A 99 8.25 -1.48 -9.85
CA LYS A 99 9.02 -1.13 -11.05
C LYS A 99 8.22 -0.29 -12.02
N ASN A 100 6.98 -0.69 -12.30
CA ASN A 100 6.13 -0.02 -13.28
C ASN A 100 5.74 1.39 -12.86
N PHE A 101 5.39 1.60 -11.58
CA PHE A 101 4.84 2.88 -11.14
C PHE A 101 5.87 3.86 -10.60
N ALA A 102 7.02 3.37 -10.12
CA ALA A 102 7.99 4.23 -9.44
C ALA A 102 9.46 3.95 -9.81
N ASP A 103 9.72 3.09 -10.78
CA ASP A 103 11.08 2.65 -11.17
C ASP A 103 11.92 2.17 -9.95
N VAL A 104 11.30 1.48 -9.01
CA VAL A 104 11.97 0.84 -7.87
C VAL A 104 12.27 -0.61 -8.20
N ASP A 105 13.51 -1.02 -8.00
CA ASP A 105 13.91 -2.41 -8.13
C ASP A 105 13.52 -3.21 -6.90
N VAL A 106 13.14 -4.47 -7.10
CA VAL A 106 12.68 -5.33 -6.00
C VAL A 106 13.35 -6.70 -6.06
N PHE A 107 13.81 -7.17 -4.90
CA PHE A 107 13.96 -8.59 -4.64
C PHE A 107 12.83 -9.06 -3.75
N ASP A 108 12.03 -9.99 -4.26
CA ASP A 108 10.92 -10.60 -3.54
C ASP A 108 11.39 -11.85 -2.81
N LEU A 109 11.32 -11.81 -1.48
CA LEU A 109 11.89 -12.79 -0.57
C LEU A 109 10.79 -13.47 0.25
N CYS A 110 10.54 -14.74 -0.06
CA CYS A 110 9.61 -15.57 0.70
C CYS A 110 10.38 -16.39 1.73
N LEU A 111 10.20 -16.06 3.02
CA LEU A 111 10.96 -16.67 4.11
C LEU A 111 10.22 -17.85 4.73
N LYS A 112 10.89 -18.99 4.83
CA LYS A 112 10.40 -20.15 5.58
C LYS A 112 11.02 -20.15 6.97
N THR A 113 10.36 -19.49 7.91
CA THR A 113 10.81 -19.36 9.31
C THR A 113 9.89 -20.13 10.25
N GLY A 114 10.42 -20.54 11.40
CA GLY A 114 9.68 -21.28 12.42
C GLY A 114 9.05 -20.40 13.49
N SER A 115 9.49 -19.12 13.59
CA SER A 115 8.99 -18.19 14.59
C SER A 115 9.13 -16.72 14.13
N THR A 116 8.48 -15.82 14.86
CA THR A 116 8.56 -14.37 14.67
C THR A 116 9.99 -13.87 14.90
N GLU A 117 10.69 -14.39 15.89
CA GLU A 117 12.07 -14.03 16.23
C GLU A 117 13.04 -14.44 15.12
N GLU A 118 12.87 -15.63 14.56
CA GLU A 118 13.64 -16.10 13.41
C GLU A 118 13.43 -15.21 12.18
N PHE A 119 12.18 -14.82 11.92
CA PHE A 119 11.85 -13.91 10.82
C PHE A 119 12.54 -12.54 11.01
N ILE A 120 12.41 -11.94 12.19
CA ILE A 120 13.05 -10.66 12.53
C ILE A 120 14.56 -10.75 12.37
N ALA A 121 15.18 -11.81 12.91
CA ALA A 121 16.64 -12.00 12.81
C ALA A 121 17.10 -12.14 11.35
N ALA A 122 16.35 -12.88 10.52
CA ALA A 122 16.66 -13.02 9.09
C ALA A 122 16.60 -11.67 8.37
N VAL A 123 15.52 -10.90 8.57
CA VAL A 123 15.33 -9.60 7.89
C VAL A 123 16.40 -8.59 8.29
N LYS A 124 16.76 -8.50 9.56
CA LYS A 124 17.84 -7.61 10.06
C LYS A 124 19.17 -7.83 9.37
N THR A 125 19.53 -9.09 9.10
CA THR A 125 20.82 -9.41 8.45
C THR A 125 20.88 -8.96 6.99
N MET A 126 19.75 -8.63 6.36
CA MET A 126 19.64 -8.19 4.97
C MET A 126 19.83 -6.67 4.78
N GLU A 127 19.84 -5.88 5.85
CA GLU A 127 19.93 -4.42 5.79
C GLU A 127 21.04 -3.87 4.89
N PRO A 128 22.27 -4.44 4.84
CA PRO A 128 23.33 -3.93 3.97
C PRO A 128 22.99 -3.94 2.48
N THR A 129 22.05 -4.81 2.07
CA THR A 129 21.70 -5.02 0.65
C THR A 129 20.64 -4.06 0.15
N PHE A 130 19.73 -3.59 1.03
CA PHE A 130 18.51 -2.89 0.64
C PHE A 130 18.46 -1.44 1.12
N GLY A 131 17.79 -0.59 0.35
CA GLY A 131 17.44 0.77 0.74
C GLY A 131 16.14 0.88 1.54
N GLY A 132 15.32 -0.18 1.54
CA GLY A 132 14.06 -0.27 2.30
C GLY A 132 13.48 -1.67 2.30
N ILE A 133 12.57 -1.92 3.25
CA ILE A 133 11.89 -3.20 3.45
C ILE A 133 10.38 -2.99 3.35
N ASN A 134 9.72 -3.67 2.42
CA ASN A 134 8.28 -3.84 2.38
C ASN A 134 7.90 -5.21 2.95
N LEU A 135 7.19 -5.21 4.07
CA LEU A 135 6.58 -6.42 4.63
C LEU A 135 5.22 -6.64 3.97
N GLU A 136 4.90 -7.89 3.62
CA GLU A 136 3.71 -8.24 2.87
C GLU A 136 3.11 -9.56 3.33
N ASP A 137 1.77 -9.66 3.39
CA ASP A 137 1.02 -10.91 3.63
C ASP A 137 1.43 -11.65 4.94
N ILE A 138 1.74 -10.90 5.99
CA ILE A 138 2.07 -11.43 7.32
C ILE A 138 0.86 -11.26 8.25
N LYS A 139 0.44 -12.34 8.89
CA LYS A 139 -0.75 -12.34 9.76
C LYS A 139 -0.57 -11.50 11.03
N ALA A 140 -1.68 -10.99 11.55
CA ALA A 140 -1.74 -10.41 12.89
C ALA A 140 -1.92 -11.51 13.96
N PRO A 141 -1.34 -11.35 15.18
CA PRO A 141 -0.65 -10.17 15.68
C PRO A 141 0.85 -10.09 15.32
N GLU A 142 1.44 -11.14 14.74
CA GLU A 142 2.87 -11.25 14.48
C GLU A 142 3.38 -10.08 13.62
N CYS A 143 2.60 -9.63 12.62
CA CYS A 143 2.98 -8.51 11.76
C CYS A 143 3.25 -7.21 12.52
N PHE A 144 2.53 -6.94 13.62
CA PHE A 144 2.74 -5.76 14.46
C PHE A 144 4.09 -5.84 15.18
N ILE A 145 4.39 -6.99 15.77
CA ILE A 145 5.64 -7.24 16.51
C ILE A 145 6.83 -7.15 15.56
N ILE A 146 6.72 -7.79 14.39
CA ILE A 146 7.77 -7.79 13.36
C ILE A 146 8.07 -6.36 12.91
N GLU A 147 7.04 -5.64 12.46
CA GLU A 147 7.23 -4.28 11.95
C GLU A 147 7.79 -3.33 13.01
N GLU A 148 7.20 -3.34 14.21
CA GLU A 148 7.63 -2.45 15.29
C GLU A 148 9.08 -2.71 15.73
N THR A 149 9.48 -3.98 15.78
CA THR A 149 10.84 -4.36 16.14
C THR A 149 11.83 -3.94 15.06
N LEU A 150 11.52 -4.24 13.79
CA LEU A 150 12.40 -3.90 12.67
C LEU A 150 12.54 -2.38 12.50
N LYS A 151 11.47 -1.62 12.66
CA LYS A 151 11.53 -0.14 12.65
C LYS A 151 12.45 0.44 13.72
N LYS A 152 12.49 -0.17 14.89
CA LYS A 152 13.37 0.29 16.00
C LYS A 152 14.82 -0.09 15.82
N GLU A 153 15.09 -1.21 15.15
CA GLU A 153 16.41 -1.85 15.13
C GLU A 153 17.15 -1.72 13.80
N MET A 154 16.46 -1.29 12.73
CA MET A 154 17.06 -1.07 11.40
C MET A 154 17.21 0.41 11.10
N GLY A 155 18.27 0.76 10.35
CA GLY A 155 18.56 2.12 9.93
C GLY A 155 17.97 2.49 8.56
N ILE A 156 17.11 1.65 7.99
CA ILE A 156 16.41 1.83 6.72
C ILE A 156 14.90 1.75 6.93
N PRO A 157 14.06 2.35 6.07
CA PRO A 157 12.63 2.31 6.22
C PRO A 157 12.07 0.88 6.13
N VAL A 158 11.24 0.53 7.11
CA VAL A 158 10.44 -0.69 7.15
C VAL A 158 8.97 -0.30 7.12
N PHE A 159 8.19 -0.92 6.24
CA PHE A 159 6.79 -0.58 6.01
C PHE A 159 5.99 -1.83 5.70
N HIS A 160 4.87 -2.04 6.37
CA HIS A 160 3.97 -3.17 6.11
C HIS A 160 2.79 -2.67 5.27
N ASP A 161 2.74 -3.06 4.00
CA ASP A 161 1.77 -2.50 3.06
C ASP A 161 0.31 -2.85 3.40
N ASP A 162 0.03 -4.08 3.85
CA ASP A 162 -1.34 -4.46 4.26
C ASP A 162 -1.87 -3.63 5.42
N GLN A 163 -0.98 -3.12 6.27
CA GLN A 163 -1.36 -2.19 7.33
C GLN A 163 -1.51 -0.78 6.78
N HIS A 164 -0.41 -0.22 6.30
CA HIS A 164 -0.28 1.22 6.05
C HIS A 164 -0.76 1.62 4.67
N GLY A 165 -0.57 0.78 3.64
CA GLY A 165 -1.08 1.06 2.30
C GLY A 165 -2.59 1.19 2.30
N THR A 166 -3.30 0.21 2.86
CA THR A 166 -4.76 0.23 3.00
C THR A 166 -5.23 1.44 3.82
N ALA A 167 -4.53 1.76 4.92
CA ALA A 167 -4.87 2.90 5.77
C ALA A 167 -4.73 4.24 5.03
N ILE A 168 -3.63 4.45 4.29
CA ILE A 168 -3.37 5.69 3.56
C ILE A 168 -4.41 5.90 2.46
N ILE A 169 -4.68 4.87 1.64
CA ILE A 169 -5.59 4.99 0.51
C ILE A 169 -7.04 5.17 0.97
N SER A 170 -7.48 4.39 1.97
CA SER A 170 -8.83 4.58 2.54
C SER A 170 -8.94 5.89 3.32
N GLY A 171 -7.87 6.38 3.94
CA GLY A 171 -7.81 7.69 4.57
C GLY A 171 -7.96 8.84 3.56
N ALA A 172 -7.29 8.77 2.41
CA ALA A 172 -7.47 9.73 1.32
C ALA A 172 -8.92 9.76 0.82
N ALA A 173 -9.51 8.58 0.63
CA ALA A 173 -10.93 8.46 0.25
C ALA A 173 -11.86 9.02 1.34
N LEU A 174 -11.56 8.81 2.63
CA LEU A 174 -12.32 9.37 3.75
C LEU A 174 -12.29 10.90 3.75
N LEU A 175 -11.13 11.54 3.53
CA LEU A 175 -11.02 13.00 3.47
C LEU A 175 -11.96 13.58 2.43
N ASN A 176 -11.96 13.03 1.22
CA ASN A 176 -12.83 13.48 0.14
C ASN A 176 -14.32 13.12 0.38
N ALA A 177 -14.60 11.97 0.97
CA ALA A 177 -15.96 11.61 1.36
C ALA A 177 -16.52 12.57 2.41
N CYS A 178 -15.72 13.00 3.40
CA CYS A 178 -16.11 14.01 4.38
C CYS A 178 -16.45 15.34 3.71
N GLU A 179 -15.61 15.80 2.77
CA GLU A 179 -15.86 17.06 2.04
C GLU A 179 -17.16 16.99 1.22
N LEU A 180 -17.33 15.95 0.41
CA LEU A 180 -18.52 15.77 -0.44
C LEU A 180 -19.83 15.61 0.34
N THR A 181 -19.75 15.06 1.55
CA THR A 181 -20.93 14.88 2.40
C THR A 181 -21.14 16.03 3.38
N GLY A 182 -20.19 16.97 3.46
CA GLY A 182 -20.23 18.13 4.38
C GLY A 182 -19.98 17.77 5.83
N ARG A 183 -19.35 16.62 6.11
CA ARG A 183 -19.02 16.17 7.47
C ARG A 183 -17.69 16.71 7.94
N LYS A 184 -17.61 17.08 9.22
CA LYS A 184 -16.34 17.32 9.88
C LYS A 184 -15.75 15.98 10.30
N ILE A 185 -14.47 15.77 10.02
CA ILE A 185 -13.80 14.47 10.26
C ILE A 185 -13.84 14.05 11.74
N GLU A 186 -13.79 15.01 12.67
CA GLU A 186 -13.86 14.74 14.10
C GLU A 186 -15.24 14.24 14.57
N ASP A 187 -16.29 14.43 13.78
CA ASP A 187 -17.66 14.02 14.13
C ASP A 187 -18.07 12.73 13.43
N VAL A 188 -17.26 12.24 12.46
CA VAL A 188 -17.57 11.01 11.72
C VAL A 188 -17.62 9.80 12.65
N THR A 189 -18.71 9.05 12.56
CA THR A 189 -18.87 7.76 13.22
C THR A 189 -18.51 6.62 12.27
N VAL A 190 -17.73 5.66 12.75
CA VAL A 190 -17.14 4.59 11.92
C VAL A 190 -17.45 3.22 12.50
N VAL A 191 -17.94 2.32 11.67
CA VAL A 191 -17.99 0.89 11.96
C VAL A 191 -16.90 0.19 11.15
N VAL A 192 -15.96 -0.46 11.84
CA VAL A 192 -14.87 -1.24 11.24
C VAL A 192 -15.13 -2.72 11.45
N VAL A 193 -15.18 -3.50 10.39
CA VAL A 193 -15.31 -4.96 10.47
C VAL A 193 -14.07 -5.65 9.94
N GLY A 194 -13.38 -6.33 10.85
CA GLY A 194 -12.06 -6.91 10.64
C GLY A 194 -11.00 -6.26 11.52
N ALA A 195 -10.71 -6.85 12.69
CA ALA A 195 -9.72 -6.36 13.64
C ALA A 195 -8.35 -7.05 13.44
N GLY A 196 -7.98 -7.26 12.19
CA GLY A 196 -6.67 -7.73 11.76
C GLY A 196 -5.69 -6.57 11.46
N ALA A 197 -4.62 -6.87 10.71
CA ALA A 197 -3.59 -5.91 10.36
C ALA A 197 -4.16 -4.62 9.73
N ALA A 198 -4.92 -4.74 8.66
CA ALA A 198 -5.49 -3.59 7.95
C ALA A 198 -6.51 -2.82 8.80
N GLY A 199 -7.43 -3.51 9.49
CA GLY A 199 -8.48 -2.83 10.27
C GLY A 199 -7.94 -2.01 11.42
N MET A 200 -6.96 -2.54 12.16
CA MET A 200 -6.28 -1.80 13.23
C MET A 200 -5.52 -0.59 12.69
N ALA A 201 -4.78 -0.76 11.59
CA ALA A 201 -4.02 0.31 10.97
C ALA A 201 -4.91 1.41 10.41
N CYS A 202 -6.01 1.07 9.71
CA CYS A 202 -6.99 2.04 9.23
C CYS A 202 -7.62 2.84 10.38
N ALA A 203 -8.05 2.17 11.44
CA ALA A 203 -8.64 2.84 12.59
C ALA A 203 -7.66 3.83 13.27
N ARG A 204 -6.40 3.44 13.44
CA ARG A 204 -5.34 4.32 13.96
C ARG A 204 -5.09 5.50 13.03
N PHE A 205 -5.01 5.25 11.73
CA PHE A 205 -4.77 6.29 10.75
C PHE A 205 -5.94 7.27 10.63
N TYR A 206 -7.18 6.78 10.73
CA TYR A 206 -8.35 7.66 10.79
C TYR A 206 -8.33 8.56 12.03
N CYS A 207 -7.85 8.05 13.18
CA CYS A 207 -7.61 8.90 14.36
C CYS A 207 -6.52 9.94 14.09
N ALA A 208 -5.44 9.59 13.39
CA ALA A 208 -4.38 10.53 13.02
C ALA A 208 -4.88 11.63 12.06
N LEU A 209 -5.86 11.31 11.20
CA LEU A 209 -6.55 12.28 10.33
C LEU A 209 -7.59 13.14 11.07
N GLY A 210 -7.95 12.81 12.32
CA GLY A 210 -8.86 13.61 13.16
C GLY A 210 -10.13 12.91 13.62
N VAL A 211 -10.43 11.68 13.21
CA VAL A 211 -11.57 10.92 13.74
C VAL A 211 -11.39 10.65 15.22
N LYS A 212 -12.38 10.97 16.04
CA LYS A 212 -12.32 10.67 17.48
C LYS A 212 -12.35 9.15 17.71
N ARG A 213 -11.41 8.63 18.49
CA ARG A 213 -11.32 7.18 18.78
C ARG A 213 -12.64 6.60 19.30
N GLY A 214 -13.36 7.31 20.15
CA GLY A 214 -14.66 6.90 20.70
C GLY A 214 -15.78 6.74 19.64
N ASN A 215 -15.61 7.33 18.46
CA ASN A 215 -16.54 7.20 17.34
C ASN A 215 -16.30 5.95 16.50
N ILE A 216 -15.22 5.19 16.77
CA ILE A 216 -14.88 3.97 16.01
C ILE A 216 -15.38 2.74 16.76
N ARG A 217 -16.28 1.99 16.15
CA ARG A 217 -16.82 0.72 16.64
C ARG A 217 -16.21 -0.40 15.84
N MET A 218 -15.38 -1.23 16.48
CA MET A 218 -14.62 -2.27 15.81
C MET A 218 -15.20 -3.66 16.10
N PHE A 219 -15.30 -4.47 15.04
CA PHE A 219 -15.80 -5.85 15.09
C PHE A 219 -14.71 -6.84 14.68
N ASP A 220 -14.66 -7.95 15.38
CA ASP A 220 -13.94 -9.15 14.95
C ASP A 220 -14.92 -10.31 14.71
N SER A 221 -14.41 -11.53 14.44
CA SER A 221 -15.24 -12.72 14.19
C SER A 221 -16.16 -13.12 15.36
N LYS A 222 -15.99 -12.53 16.55
CA LYS A 222 -16.81 -12.78 17.74
C LYS A 222 -17.79 -11.63 18.03
N GLY A 223 -17.86 -10.61 17.18
CA GLY A 223 -18.74 -9.46 17.35
C GLY A 223 -18.00 -8.16 17.74
N LEU A 224 -18.75 -7.22 18.32
CA LEU A 224 -18.21 -5.95 18.76
C LEU A 224 -17.07 -6.14 19.79
N ILE A 225 -16.00 -5.38 19.62
CA ILE A 225 -14.90 -5.32 20.59
C ILE A 225 -15.27 -4.36 21.70
N HIS A 226 -15.45 -4.87 22.91
CA HIS A 226 -15.80 -4.10 24.11
C HIS A 226 -15.11 -4.64 25.35
N LYS A 227 -14.89 -3.80 26.37
CA LYS A 227 -14.10 -4.13 27.57
C LYS A 227 -14.65 -5.26 28.41
N LYS A 228 -15.95 -5.56 28.31
CA LYS A 228 -16.59 -6.69 29.04
C LYS A 228 -16.34 -8.07 28.41
N ARG A 229 -15.70 -8.13 27.23
CA ARG A 229 -15.31 -9.41 26.63
C ARG A 229 -14.10 -9.99 27.34
N SER A 230 -14.19 -11.26 27.70
CA SER A 230 -13.06 -12.06 28.14
C SER A 230 -12.20 -12.46 26.92
N ASN A 231 -10.90 -12.59 27.07
CA ASN A 231 -9.96 -13.08 26.05
C ASN A 231 -9.80 -12.16 24.82
N LEU A 232 -9.79 -10.85 25.01
CA LEU A 232 -9.34 -9.91 23.97
C LEU A 232 -7.82 -9.92 23.91
N ALA A 233 -7.28 -9.96 22.69
CA ALA A 233 -5.87 -9.69 22.48
C ALA A 233 -5.58 -8.22 22.83
N GLU A 234 -4.41 -7.97 23.42
CA GLU A 234 -4.05 -6.66 23.97
C GLU A 234 -4.18 -5.52 22.94
N TYR A 235 -3.70 -5.75 21.70
CA TYR A 235 -3.78 -4.74 20.63
C TYR A 235 -5.21 -4.32 20.27
N LYS A 236 -6.23 -5.16 20.56
CA LYS A 236 -7.64 -4.84 20.31
C LYS A 236 -8.25 -3.93 21.38
N LEU A 237 -7.65 -3.87 22.57
CA LEU A 237 -8.14 -3.04 23.67
C LEU A 237 -8.14 -1.55 23.31
N GLU A 238 -7.31 -1.15 22.36
CA GLU A 238 -7.20 0.23 21.89
C GLU A 238 -8.54 0.80 21.37
N PHE A 239 -9.36 -0.05 20.71
CA PHE A 239 -10.67 0.35 20.16
C PHE A 239 -11.84 -0.34 20.87
N ALA A 240 -11.61 -0.93 22.06
CA ALA A 240 -12.67 -1.57 22.83
C ALA A 240 -13.65 -0.52 23.39
N GLN A 241 -14.93 -0.68 23.04
CA GLN A 241 -16.00 0.12 23.62
C GLN A 241 -16.16 -0.20 25.11
N GLU A 242 -16.65 0.75 25.91
CA GLU A 242 -16.90 0.51 27.34
C GLU A 242 -17.96 -0.58 27.55
N GLU A 243 -19.02 -0.53 26.74
CA GLU A 243 -20.18 -1.39 26.79
C GLU A 243 -20.35 -2.20 25.51
N ASP A 244 -21.14 -3.28 25.59
CA ASP A 244 -21.67 -3.95 24.41
C ASP A 244 -22.77 -3.10 23.79
N LEU A 245 -22.55 -2.63 22.57
CA LEU A 245 -23.51 -1.81 21.81
C LEU A 245 -24.42 -2.66 20.89
N GLY A 246 -24.35 -3.99 21.02
CA GLY A 246 -25.17 -4.93 20.27
C GLY A 246 -24.54 -5.46 18.98
N SER A 247 -25.41 -5.89 18.07
CA SER A 247 -25.01 -6.52 16.81
C SER A 247 -24.39 -5.50 15.83
N LEU A 248 -23.82 -6.02 14.73
CA LEU A 248 -23.36 -5.19 13.62
C LEU A 248 -24.49 -4.29 13.08
N ALA A 249 -25.69 -4.86 12.91
CA ALA A 249 -26.86 -4.12 12.46
C ALA A 249 -27.24 -2.98 13.42
N ASP A 250 -27.12 -3.19 14.74
CA ASP A 250 -27.39 -2.15 15.72
C ASP A 250 -26.35 -1.03 15.66
N CYS A 251 -25.09 -1.37 15.50
CA CYS A 251 -23.99 -0.40 15.42
C CYS A 251 -23.97 0.38 14.11
N MET A 252 -24.51 -0.17 13.02
CA MET A 252 -24.61 0.54 11.74
C MET A 252 -25.72 1.59 11.69
N LYS A 253 -26.71 1.52 12.59
CA LYS A 253 -27.78 2.54 12.64
C LYS A 253 -27.22 3.94 12.89
N GLY A 254 -27.47 4.85 11.94
CA GLY A 254 -27.00 6.23 12.01
C GLY A 254 -25.48 6.41 11.89
N THR A 255 -24.72 5.37 11.52
CA THR A 255 -23.27 5.44 11.30
C THR A 255 -22.97 6.07 9.94
N ASP A 256 -21.95 6.93 9.89
CA ASP A 256 -21.55 7.67 8.69
C ASP A 256 -20.70 6.82 7.74
N LEU A 257 -19.76 6.04 8.28
CA LEU A 257 -18.81 5.23 7.51
C LEU A 257 -18.83 3.78 7.96
N PHE A 258 -18.97 2.86 7.00
CA PHE A 258 -18.66 1.45 7.14
C PHE A 258 -17.32 1.15 6.46
N LEU A 259 -16.38 0.51 7.19
CA LEU A 259 -15.13 -0.01 6.66
C LEU A 259 -15.09 -1.53 6.84
N GLY A 260 -15.19 -2.25 5.74
CA GLY A 260 -15.13 -3.71 5.67
C GLY A 260 -13.75 -4.20 5.26
N LEU A 261 -13.16 -5.07 6.07
CA LEU A 261 -11.84 -5.68 5.86
C LEU A 261 -11.86 -7.15 6.34
N SER A 262 -12.96 -7.86 6.02
CA SER A 262 -13.19 -9.20 6.58
C SER A 262 -13.67 -10.22 5.54
N THR A 263 -14.96 -10.45 5.44
CA THR A 263 -15.52 -11.52 4.59
C THR A 263 -16.71 -11.02 3.78
N LYS A 264 -16.90 -11.63 2.61
CA LYS A 264 -18.01 -11.31 1.70
C LYS A 264 -19.39 -11.46 2.32
N ASN A 265 -20.37 -10.70 1.78
CA ASN A 265 -21.80 -10.82 2.07
C ASN A 265 -22.17 -10.66 3.55
N LEU A 266 -21.43 -9.83 4.28
CA LEU A 266 -21.66 -9.59 5.70
C LEU A 266 -22.69 -8.49 5.97
N VAL A 267 -22.81 -7.53 5.05
CA VAL A 267 -23.68 -6.37 5.18
C VAL A 267 -24.91 -6.53 4.30
N SER A 268 -26.10 -6.39 4.92
CA SER A 268 -27.37 -6.43 4.20
C SER A 268 -27.79 -5.04 3.71
N GLN A 269 -28.68 -4.98 2.72
CA GLN A 269 -29.30 -3.73 2.25
C GLN A 269 -30.01 -2.98 3.39
N ASP A 270 -30.65 -3.67 4.34
CA ASP A 270 -31.32 -3.04 5.49
C ASP A 270 -30.34 -2.36 6.43
N MET A 271 -29.15 -2.96 6.65
CA MET A 271 -28.07 -2.30 7.39
C MET A 271 -27.66 -1.01 6.70
N VAL A 272 -27.49 -1.01 5.38
CA VAL A 272 -27.12 0.20 4.60
C VAL A 272 -28.23 1.25 4.68
N ARG A 273 -29.51 0.84 4.58
CA ARG A 273 -30.66 1.78 4.72
C ARG A 273 -30.70 2.46 6.08
N SER A 274 -30.20 1.78 7.13
CA SER A 274 -30.21 2.30 8.50
C SER A 274 -29.09 3.30 8.81
N MET A 275 -28.10 3.45 7.94
CA MET A 275 -26.97 4.37 8.09
C MET A 275 -27.42 5.84 7.97
N ALA A 276 -26.52 6.76 8.30
CA ALA A 276 -26.72 8.20 8.19
C ALA A 276 -27.02 8.64 6.73
N ASP A 277 -27.39 9.91 6.52
CA ASP A 277 -27.56 10.47 5.17
C ASP A 277 -26.24 10.44 4.40
N LYS A 278 -26.31 10.16 3.08
CA LYS A 278 -25.13 10.03 2.21
C LYS A 278 -24.07 9.13 2.87
N PRO A 279 -24.39 7.86 3.18
CA PRO A 279 -23.47 6.98 3.89
C PRO A 279 -22.26 6.65 3.04
N VAL A 280 -21.14 6.41 3.69
CA VAL A 280 -19.90 6.01 3.04
C VAL A 280 -19.64 4.53 3.34
N LEU A 281 -19.44 3.73 2.30
CA LEU A 281 -19.15 2.30 2.41
C LEU A 281 -17.83 1.97 1.72
N PHE A 282 -16.83 1.58 2.49
CA PHE A 282 -15.58 1.01 1.99
C PHE A 282 -15.60 -0.49 2.24
N ALA A 283 -16.14 -1.25 1.29
CA ALA A 283 -16.26 -2.71 1.35
C ALA A 283 -15.07 -3.33 0.61
N MET A 284 -14.02 -3.65 1.35
CA MET A 284 -12.69 -3.92 0.80
C MET A 284 -12.27 -5.38 0.89
N ALA A 285 -13.15 -6.29 1.33
CA ALA A 285 -12.86 -7.73 1.31
C ALA A 285 -12.60 -8.22 -0.13
N ASN A 286 -11.61 -9.09 -0.28
CA ASN A 286 -11.19 -9.68 -1.54
C ASN A 286 -11.38 -11.20 -1.53
N PRO A 287 -11.81 -11.84 -2.66
CA PRO A 287 -12.17 -11.21 -3.95
C PRO A 287 -13.56 -10.56 -4.00
N ASP A 288 -14.44 -10.93 -3.09
CA ASP A 288 -15.82 -10.45 -3.02
C ASP A 288 -15.99 -9.53 -1.80
N PRO A 289 -16.63 -8.34 -1.96
CA PRO A 289 -16.81 -7.37 -0.89
C PRO A 289 -17.86 -7.81 0.14
N GLU A 290 -17.91 -7.14 1.28
CA GLU A 290 -18.91 -7.35 2.35
C GLU A 290 -20.34 -7.08 1.90
N ILE A 291 -20.54 -6.23 0.90
CA ILE A 291 -21.77 -6.00 0.15
C ILE A 291 -21.40 -5.65 -1.30
N SER A 292 -22.19 -6.11 -2.27
CA SER A 292 -21.97 -5.75 -3.67
C SER A 292 -22.23 -4.25 -3.93
N TYR A 293 -21.60 -3.70 -4.95
CA TYR A 293 -21.82 -2.31 -5.37
C TYR A 293 -23.31 -2.09 -5.71
N GLU A 294 -23.89 -3.04 -6.44
CA GLU A 294 -25.27 -3.02 -6.90
C GLU A 294 -26.25 -3.01 -5.71
N ASP A 295 -26.03 -3.87 -4.70
CA ASP A 295 -26.87 -3.93 -3.50
C ASP A 295 -26.75 -2.67 -2.65
N ALA A 296 -25.55 -2.12 -2.50
CA ALA A 296 -25.34 -0.87 -1.77
C ALA A 296 -26.06 0.31 -2.44
N LYS A 297 -25.92 0.45 -3.76
CA LYS A 297 -26.60 1.50 -4.55
C LYS A 297 -28.11 1.30 -4.62
N ALA A 298 -28.59 0.05 -4.67
CA ALA A 298 -30.03 -0.25 -4.60
C ALA A 298 -30.63 0.08 -3.23
N ALA A 299 -29.87 -0.11 -2.15
CA ALA A 299 -30.28 0.26 -0.80
C ALA A 299 -30.28 1.79 -0.59
N ARG A 300 -29.22 2.47 -1.01
CA ARG A 300 -28.97 3.91 -0.84
C ARG A 300 -28.29 4.47 -2.10
N PRO A 301 -29.05 5.00 -3.08
CA PRO A 301 -28.46 5.62 -4.29
C PRO A 301 -27.53 6.80 -3.99
N ASP A 302 -27.72 7.45 -2.84
CA ASP A 302 -26.92 8.57 -2.34
C ASP A 302 -25.65 8.14 -1.58
N CYS A 303 -25.32 6.84 -1.53
CA CYS A 303 -24.11 6.40 -0.86
C CYS A 303 -22.85 6.65 -1.71
N ILE A 304 -21.73 6.89 -1.02
CA ILE A 304 -20.39 6.79 -1.60
C ILE A 304 -19.89 5.36 -1.37
N MET A 305 -19.68 4.63 -2.47
CA MET A 305 -19.22 3.24 -2.40
C MET A 305 -17.79 3.12 -2.94
N GLY A 306 -16.89 2.58 -2.14
CA GLY A 306 -15.53 2.22 -2.53
C GLY A 306 -15.26 0.73 -2.30
N THR A 307 -14.45 0.11 -3.16
CA THR A 307 -14.06 -1.30 -3.08
C THR A 307 -12.59 -1.48 -3.46
N GLY A 308 -12.01 -2.64 -3.15
CA GLY A 308 -10.68 -3.01 -3.64
C GLY A 308 -10.63 -3.38 -5.14
N ARG A 309 -11.77 -3.55 -5.80
CA ARG A 309 -11.90 -4.05 -7.17
C ARG A 309 -11.69 -2.93 -8.20
N SER A 310 -11.04 -3.29 -9.31
CA SER A 310 -10.76 -2.37 -10.42
C SER A 310 -11.96 -2.10 -11.34
N ASP A 311 -12.98 -2.95 -11.27
CA ASP A 311 -14.18 -2.88 -12.11
C ASP A 311 -15.30 -1.98 -11.54
N TYR A 312 -15.05 -1.33 -10.40
CA TYR A 312 -15.99 -0.38 -9.77
C TYR A 312 -15.44 1.06 -9.72
N PRO A 313 -16.32 2.07 -9.53
CA PRO A 313 -15.94 3.48 -9.63
C PRO A 313 -14.79 3.90 -8.69
N ASN A 314 -14.94 3.73 -7.39
CA ASN A 314 -13.94 4.11 -6.39
C ASN A 314 -13.08 2.91 -6.01
N GLN A 315 -12.00 2.68 -6.75
CA GLN A 315 -11.05 1.61 -6.44
C GLN A 315 -10.09 2.07 -5.34
N ILE A 316 -10.24 1.51 -4.14
CA ILE A 316 -9.35 1.73 -3.00
C ILE A 316 -8.29 0.62 -3.02
N ASN A 317 -7.12 0.91 -3.59
CA ASN A 317 -6.06 -0.07 -3.81
C ASN A 317 -4.70 0.49 -3.39
N ASN A 318 -3.94 -0.29 -2.64
CA ASN A 318 -2.63 0.07 -2.08
C ASN A 318 -1.62 0.51 -3.13
N VAL A 319 -1.76 0.06 -4.38
CA VAL A 319 -0.89 0.43 -5.50
C VAL A 319 -0.84 1.95 -5.74
N SER A 320 -1.87 2.68 -5.36
CA SER A 320 -1.87 4.14 -5.43
C SER A 320 -1.03 4.82 -4.32
N GLY A 321 -0.37 4.05 -3.45
CA GLY A 321 0.40 4.57 -2.30
C GLY A 321 1.83 4.07 -2.24
N PHE A 322 2.02 2.77 -1.96
CA PHE A 322 3.32 2.22 -1.55
C PHE A 322 4.47 2.47 -2.54
N PRO A 323 4.29 2.37 -3.89
CA PRO A 323 5.43 2.55 -4.79
C PRO A 323 6.02 3.96 -4.68
N TYR A 324 5.17 4.95 -4.59
CA TYR A 324 5.52 6.37 -4.55
C TYR A 324 6.11 6.78 -3.20
N ILE A 325 5.61 6.21 -2.11
CA ILE A 325 6.15 6.41 -0.76
C ILE A 325 7.57 5.84 -0.65
N PHE A 326 7.79 4.62 -1.17
CA PHE A 326 9.14 4.03 -1.21
C PHE A 326 10.07 4.78 -2.16
N ARG A 327 9.57 5.26 -3.30
CA ARG A 327 10.37 6.09 -4.19
C ARG A 327 10.92 7.32 -3.47
N CYS A 328 10.07 8.02 -2.75
CA CYS A 328 10.49 9.13 -1.91
C CYS A 328 11.50 8.69 -0.85
N ALA A 329 11.17 7.65 -0.07
CA ALA A 329 12.00 7.20 1.03
C ALA A 329 13.42 6.83 0.57
N LEU A 330 13.56 6.22 -0.62
CA LEU A 330 14.86 5.93 -1.24
C LEU A 330 15.58 7.21 -1.69
N ASP A 331 14.90 8.14 -2.35
CA ASP A 331 15.52 9.33 -2.93
C ASP A 331 16.03 10.31 -1.86
N VAL A 332 15.33 10.42 -0.71
CA VAL A 332 15.79 11.22 0.43
C VAL A 332 16.62 10.41 1.44
N GLU A 333 16.88 9.13 1.16
CA GLU A 333 17.54 8.20 2.09
C GLU A 333 16.92 8.24 3.49
N ALA A 334 15.60 8.11 3.55
CA ALA A 334 14.87 8.19 4.80
C ALA A 334 15.29 7.07 5.77
N THR A 335 15.32 7.39 7.07
CA THR A 335 15.57 6.39 8.13
C THR A 335 14.33 5.57 8.44
N GLU A 336 13.14 6.15 8.22
CA GLU A 336 11.84 5.52 8.43
C GLU A 336 10.77 6.16 7.54
N ILE A 337 9.64 5.49 7.39
CA ILE A 337 8.39 6.06 6.86
C ILE A 337 7.49 6.33 8.07
N ASN A 338 7.46 7.59 8.52
CA ASN A 338 6.74 8.01 9.71
C ASN A 338 5.29 8.42 9.43
N GLU A 339 4.54 8.79 10.48
CA GLU A 339 3.13 9.15 10.37
C GLU A 339 2.90 10.40 9.52
N ALA A 340 3.76 11.41 9.62
CA ALA A 340 3.64 12.63 8.83
C ALA A 340 3.79 12.36 7.31
N MET A 341 4.68 11.46 6.93
CA MET A 341 4.83 11.04 5.54
C MET A 341 3.57 10.31 5.02
N LYS A 342 2.93 9.48 5.85
CA LYS A 342 1.70 8.78 5.50
C LYS A 342 0.52 9.74 5.36
N ILE A 343 0.40 10.72 6.25
CA ILE A 343 -0.62 11.78 6.16
C ILE A 343 -0.41 12.61 4.89
N ALA A 344 0.82 13.04 4.61
CA ALA A 344 1.14 13.78 3.40
C ALA A 344 0.78 13.02 2.12
N ALA A 345 0.99 11.69 2.10
CA ALA A 345 0.58 10.84 0.98
C ALA A 345 -0.96 10.82 0.80
N ALA A 346 -1.70 10.65 1.89
CA ALA A 346 -3.17 10.63 1.86
C ALA A 346 -3.76 11.98 1.42
N GLU A 347 -3.24 13.08 1.94
CA GLU A 347 -3.67 14.44 1.60
C GLU A 347 -3.37 14.78 0.12
N ALA A 348 -2.17 14.43 -0.36
CA ALA A 348 -1.78 14.62 -1.75
C ALA A 348 -2.68 13.82 -2.70
N LEU A 349 -2.96 12.56 -2.36
CA LEU A 349 -3.86 11.70 -3.14
C LEU A 349 -5.30 12.24 -3.15
N ALA A 350 -5.80 12.71 -2.00
CA ALA A 350 -7.12 13.32 -1.90
C ALA A 350 -7.21 14.62 -2.73
N ALA A 351 -6.19 15.44 -2.70
CA ALA A 351 -6.12 16.67 -3.51
C ALA A 351 -6.12 16.36 -5.01
N LEU A 352 -5.34 15.37 -5.46
CA LEU A 352 -5.25 14.99 -6.87
C LEU A 352 -6.59 14.54 -7.46
N ALA A 353 -7.47 13.91 -6.67
CA ALA A 353 -8.80 13.50 -7.13
C ALA A 353 -9.67 14.68 -7.58
N LYS A 354 -9.38 15.89 -7.11
CA LYS A 354 -10.11 17.13 -7.41
C LYS A 354 -9.66 17.83 -8.68
N GLU A 355 -8.48 17.44 -9.18
CA GLU A 355 -7.92 18.01 -10.41
C GLU A 355 -8.56 17.38 -11.65
N PRO A 356 -8.71 18.14 -12.75
CA PRO A 356 -9.24 17.60 -14.01
C PRO A 356 -8.47 16.34 -14.45
N VAL A 357 -9.20 15.27 -14.75
CA VAL A 357 -8.61 13.99 -15.12
C VAL A 357 -8.17 14.00 -16.59
N PRO A 358 -6.92 13.63 -16.91
CA PRO A 358 -6.44 13.58 -18.29
C PRO A 358 -7.20 12.56 -19.14
N ALA A 359 -7.40 12.84 -20.42
CA ALA A 359 -8.10 11.97 -21.36
C ALA A 359 -7.44 10.58 -21.49
N GLU A 360 -6.12 10.50 -21.34
CA GLU A 360 -5.38 9.24 -21.36
C GLU A 360 -5.77 8.30 -20.20
N VAL A 361 -6.05 8.88 -19.03
CA VAL A 361 -6.54 8.12 -17.86
C VAL A 361 -7.96 7.60 -18.14
N CYS A 362 -8.86 8.45 -18.64
CA CYS A 362 -10.20 8.04 -19.04
C CYS A 362 -10.16 6.90 -20.07
N SER A 363 -9.29 7.02 -21.08
CA SER A 363 -9.09 5.99 -22.10
C SER A 363 -8.60 4.67 -21.53
N ALA A 364 -7.68 4.69 -20.54
CA ALA A 364 -7.15 3.48 -19.90
C ALA A 364 -8.23 2.69 -19.14
N TYR A 365 -9.30 3.36 -18.72
CA TYR A 365 -10.44 2.75 -18.00
C TYR A 365 -11.69 2.58 -18.88
N ASN A 366 -11.59 2.88 -20.19
CA ASN A 366 -12.70 2.81 -21.15
C ASN A 366 -13.96 3.61 -20.68
N VAL A 367 -13.74 4.83 -20.19
CA VAL A 367 -14.79 5.77 -19.76
C VAL A 367 -14.64 7.09 -20.49
N ASP A 368 -15.76 7.81 -20.69
CA ASP A 368 -15.77 9.10 -21.39
C ASP A 368 -15.19 10.23 -20.54
N SER A 369 -15.51 10.24 -19.24
CA SER A 369 -15.01 11.23 -18.28
C SER A 369 -14.93 10.65 -16.87
N LEU A 370 -14.06 11.25 -16.06
CA LEU A 370 -13.96 11.03 -14.61
C LEU A 370 -13.96 12.40 -13.94
N GLU A 371 -14.89 12.65 -13.06
CA GLU A 371 -15.04 13.93 -12.37
C GLU A 371 -15.18 13.72 -10.86
N TYR A 372 -14.57 14.61 -10.08
CA TYR A 372 -14.66 14.58 -8.63
C TYR A 372 -16.12 14.58 -8.15
N GLY A 373 -16.47 13.59 -7.37
CA GLY A 373 -17.83 13.35 -6.91
C GLY A 373 -17.98 11.98 -6.26
N PHE A 374 -19.22 11.56 -5.98
CA PHE A 374 -19.51 10.32 -5.25
C PHE A 374 -18.96 9.05 -5.89
N ASP A 375 -18.75 9.05 -7.19
CA ASP A 375 -18.20 7.92 -7.94
C ASP A 375 -16.70 8.12 -8.35
N TYR A 376 -16.10 9.24 -7.91
CA TYR A 376 -14.66 9.51 -8.09
C TYR A 376 -14.10 10.32 -6.91
N ILE A 377 -13.89 9.66 -5.77
CA ILE A 377 -13.32 10.26 -4.54
C ILE A 377 -11.81 10.05 -4.42
N ILE A 378 -11.23 9.22 -5.30
CA ILE A 378 -9.82 8.88 -5.28
C ILE A 378 -9.32 8.67 -6.72
N PRO A 379 -8.08 9.07 -7.06
CA PRO A 379 -7.52 8.85 -8.39
C PRO A 379 -7.46 7.36 -8.75
N LYS A 380 -7.62 7.06 -10.02
CA LYS A 380 -7.45 5.71 -10.54
C LYS A 380 -5.97 5.29 -10.48
N PRO A 381 -5.64 4.04 -10.14
CA PRO A 381 -4.25 3.56 -10.01
C PRO A 381 -3.33 3.78 -11.22
N LEU A 382 -3.90 3.80 -12.44
CA LEU A 382 -3.13 4.07 -13.66
C LEU A 382 -2.95 5.56 -13.97
N ASP A 383 -3.35 6.47 -13.08
CA ASP A 383 -3.12 7.90 -13.25
C ASP A 383 -1.62 8.22 -13.01
N PRO A 384 -0.86 8.61 -14.05
CA PRO A 384 0.58 8.84 -13.92
C PRO A 384 0.92 10.02 -13.00
N ARG A 385 -0.04 10.93 -12.77
CA ARG A 385 0.15 12.10 -11.90
C ARG A 385 0.30 11.72 -10.42
N ILE A 386 -0.10 10.52 -10.02
CA ILE A 386 0.06 10.03 -8.64
C ILE A 386 1.54 10.10 -8.24
N LEU A 387 2.45 9.69 -9.12
CA LEU A 387 3.90 9.75 -8.89
C LEU A 387 4.38 11.16 -8.55
N THR A 388 4.02 12.13 -9.38
CA THR A 388 4.49 13.52 -9.25
C THR A 388 3.77 14.33 -8.19
N CYS A 389 2.64 13.82 -7.71
CA CYS A 389 1.86 14.43 -6.63
C CYS A 389 2.27 13.89 -5.26
N ILE A 390 2.26 12.57 -5.07
CA ILE A 390 2.54 11.95 -3.76
C ILE A 390 4.03 12.06 -3.42
N THR A 391 4.92 11.66 -4.34
CA THR A 391 6.35 11.52 -4.02
C THR A 391 6.99 12.80 -3.48
N PRO A 392 6.78 14.00 -4.11
CA PRO A 392 7.31 15.25 -3.56
C PRO A 392 6.66 15.66 -2.21
N ALA A 393 5.37 15.41 -2.03
CA ALA A 393 4.68 15.72 -0.77
C ALA A 393 5.24 14.88 0.39
N VAL A 394 5.48 13.59 0.16
CA VAL A 394 6.09 12.68 1.14
C VAL A 394 7.55 13.05 1.39
N ALA A 395 8.30 13.48 0.34
CA ALA A 395 9.69 13.95 0.49
C ALA A 395 9.76 15.20 1.38
N LYS A 396 8.85 16.13 1.18
CA LYS A 396 8.74 17.32 2.03
C LYS A 396 8.49 16.93 3.48
N ALA A 397 7.54 16.05 3.75
CA ALA A 397 7.22 15.57 5.09
C ALA A 397 8.41 14.85 5.74
N ALA A 398 9.15 14.03 5.00
CA ALA A 398 10.37 13.37 5.48
C ALA A 398 11.45 14.39 5.90
N MET A 399 11.66 15.42 5.07
CA MET A 399 12.62 16.51 5.37
C MET A 399 12.19 17.37 6.56
N ASP A 400 10.90 17.71 6.63
CA ASP A 400 10.36 18.54 7.70
C ASP A 400 10.39 17.84 9.07
N THR A 401 10.28 16.52 9.09
CA THR A 401 10.34 15.69 10.31
C THR A 401 11.73 15.17 10.64
N GLY A 402 12.74 15.49 9.83
CA GLY A 402 14.14 15.19 10.10
C GLY A 402 14.54 13.73 9.88
N VAL A 403 13.72 12.93 9.20
CA VAL A 403 14.03 11.51 8.89
C VAL A 403 14.76 11.35 7.56
N ALA A 404 14.85 12.40 6.75
CA ALA A 404 15.57 12.43 5.49
C ALA A 404 17.07 12.70 5.72
N ARG A 405 17.96 11.85 5.18
CA ARG A 405 19.41 12.08 5.16
C ARG A 405 19.83 12.98 4.01
N LYS A 406 19.08 12.96 2.91
CA LYS A 406 19.27 13.85 1.75
C LYS A 406 18.11 14.85 1.65
N ARG A 407 18.45 16.10 1.29
CA ARG A 407 17.46 17.14 1.06
C ARG A 407 17.25 17.35 -0.43
N ILE A 408 16.00 17.63 -0.79
CA ILE A 408 15.57 18.00 -2.13
C ILE A 408 15.12 19.46 -2.05
N GLU A 409 15.90 20.37 -2.63
CA GLU A 409 15.63 21.82 -2.54
C GLU A 409 14.58 22.27 -3.56
N ASP A 410 14.55 21.69 -4.77
CA ASP A 410 13.58 21.97 -5.83
C ASP A 410 12.61 20.80 -6.00
N LEU A 411 11.47 20.87 -5.31
CA LEU A 411 10.43 19.83 -5.39
C LEU A 411 9.74 19.77 -6.76
N ASP A 412 9.62 20.89 -7.46
CA ASP A 412 9.05 20.94 -8.81
C ASP A 412 10.00 20.31 -9.83
N GLY A 413 11.28 20.57 -9.70
CA GLY A 413 12.33 19.91 -10.48
C GLY A 413 12.37 18.41 -10.22
N TYR A 414 12.21 18.03 -8.97
CA TYR A 414 12.12 16.62 -8.57
C TYR A 414 10.91 15.92 -9.20
N ALA A 415 9.73 16.52 -9.19
CA ALA A 415 8.55 15.98 -9.85
C ALA A 415 8.78 15.70 -11.33
N ARG A 416 9.39 16.66 -12.06
CA ARG A 416 9.75 16.48 -13.48
C ARG A 416 10.79 15.39 -13.71
N GLU A 417 11.77 15.25 -12.81
CA GLU A 417 12.78 14.19 -12.87
C GLU A 417 12.17 12.81 -12.64
N LEU A 418 11.22 12.67 -11.72
CA LEU A 418 10.48 11.42 -11.49
C LEU A 418 9.73 10.97 -12.74
N GLU A 419 9.01 11.87 -13.40
CA GLU A 419 8.31 11.58 -14.64
C GLU A 419 9.27 11.12 -15.73
N ARG A 420 10.38 11.85 -15.92
CA ARG A 420 11.43 11.49 -16.89
C ARG A 420 12.02 10.10 -16.58
N ARG A 421 12.27 9.79 -15.31
CA ARG A 421 12.85 8.54 -14.85
C ARG A 421 11.94 7.35 -15.12
N VAL A 422 10.66 7.43 -14.75
CA VAL A 422 9.69 6.35 -14.98
C VAL A 422 9.47 6.15 -16.48
N LYS A 423 9.37 7.23 -17.26
CA LYS A 423 9.29 7.13 -18.72
C LYS A 423 10.51 6.43 -19.32
N ALA A 424 11.72 6.81 -18.91
CA ALA A 424 12.95 6.15 -19.38
C ALA A 424 13.01 4.68 -18.97
N SER A 425 12.47 4.31 -17.82
CA SER A 425 12.31 2.91 -17.40
C SER A 425 11.36 2.15 -18.31
N HIS A 426 10.20 2.70 -18.60
CA HIS A 426 9.23 2.10 -19.53
C HIS A 426 9.82 1.93 -20.94
N ASP A 427 10.55 2.93 -21.45
CA ASP A 427 11.18 2.87 -22.77
C ASP A 427 12.26 1.77 -22.86
N ARG A 428 12.93 1.45 -21.73
CA ARG A 428 13.88 0.32 -21.63
C ARG A 428 13.17 -1.04 -21.54
N ILE A 429 12.09 -1.12 -20.76
CA ILE A 429 11.38 -2.38 -20.48
C ILE A 429 10.54 -2.81 -21.67
N ARG A 430 9.86 -1.88 -22.35
CA ARG A 430 8.92 -2.17 -23.43
C ARG A 430 9.50 -3.05 -24.56
N PRO A 431 10.66 -2.73 -25.16
CA PRO A 431 11.25 -3.60 -26.19
C PRO A 431 11.61 -4.99 -25.67
N PHE A 432 12.01 -5.05 -24.40
CA PHE A 432 12.37 -6.29 -23.74
C PHE A 432 11.15 -7.19 -23.53
N VAL A 433 10.06 -6.66 -22.98
CA VAL A 433 8.79 -7.40 -22.82
C VAL A 433 8.24 -7.80 -24.20
N ALA A 434 8.23 -6.91 -25.19
CA ALA A 434 7.77 -7.21 -26.53
C ALA A 434 8.59 -8.30 -27.23
N SER A 435 9.82 -8.57 -26.82
CA SER A 435 10.62 -9.68 -27.38
C SER A 435 10.12 -11.06 -26.93
N TYR A 436 9.25 -11.11 -25.95
CA TYR A 436 8.62 -12.34 -25.45
C TYR A 436 7.19 -12.56 -25.99
N GLU A 437 6.56 -11.54 -26.59
CA GLU A 437 5.26 -11.64 -27.25
C GLU A 437 5.40 -12.27 -28.67
#